data_729112ab2ac31f3bf07ec949546554c1
#
_entry.id   729112ab2ac31f3bf07ec949546554c1
#
_cell.length_a   1.000
_cell.length_b   1.000
_cell.length_c   1.000
_cell.angle_alpha   90.00
_cell.angle_beta   90.00
_cell.angle_gamma   90.00
#
_symmetry.space_group_name_H-M   'P 1'
#
loop_
_entity.id
_entity.type
_entity.pdbx_description
1 polymer ?
#
loop_
_entity_poly.entity_id
_entity_poly.type
_entity_poly.pdbx_seq_one_letter_code
_entity_poly.pdbx_strand_id
1 'polypeptide(L)'
;MAERPLRVVVIGAGMSGILAGIKLSKAGVDDFVVYEKADRVGGTWRENTYPGLTCDTPSHHYTYTFERNPGWSSYLPPGPEIQDYFEATSRKYGVAEHIRFNEEIDSAEYHDGRWHLRLKSGQFDV
;
A
#
# COMPACT_ATOMS: atom_id res chain seq x y z
N MET A 1 -34.30 -1.77 0.06
CA MET A 1 -33.33 -0.83 -0.53
C MET A 1 -32.14 -1.67 -0.99
N ALA A 2 -31.71 -1.50 -2.22
CA ALA A 2 -30.47 -2.12 -2.67
C ALA A 2 -29.31 -1.57 -1.84
N GLU A 3 -28.53 -2.45 -1.23
CA GLU A 3 -27.29 -2.04 -0.57
C GLU A 3 -26.38 -1.40 -1.63
N ARG A 4 -25.84 -0.25 -1.31
CA ARG A 4 -24.85 0.39 -2.18
C ARG A 4 -23.61 -0.52 -2.20
N PRO A 5 -23.02 -0.78 -3.37
CA PRO A 5 -21.77 -1.51 -3.41
C PRO A 5 -20.72 -0.76 -2.56
N LEU A 6 -19.96 -1.53 -1.80
CA LEU A 6 -18.89 -0.98 -0.97
C LEU A 6 -17.74 -0.52 -1.86
N ARG A 7 -17.42 0.78 -1.79
CA ARG A 7 -16.20 1.34 -2.36
C ARG A 7 -15.25 1.74 -1.25
N VAL A 8 -13.99 1.36 -1.38
CA VAL A 8 -12.95 1.64 -0.39
C VAL A 8 -11.81 2.45 -1.01
N VAL A 9 -11.39 3.50 -0.33
CA VAL A 9 -10.19 4.26 -0.67
C VAL A 9 -9.13 3.99 0.39
N VAL A 10 -7.94 3.62 -0.05
CA VAL A 10 -6.77 3.44 0.79
C VAL A 10 -5.79 4.56 0.50
N ILE A 11 -5.30 5.24 1.52
CA ILE A 11 -4.34 6.34 1.38
C ILE A 11 -2.95 5.84 1.73
N GLY A 12 -2.09 5.81 0.72
CA GLY A 12 -0.71 5.37 0.82
C GLY A 12 -0.49 3.91 0.45
N ALA A 13 0.59 3.64 -0.27
CA ALA A 13 1.01 2.30 -0.72
C ALA A 13 2.31 1.84 -0.06
N GLY A 14 2.44 2.09 1.22
CA GLY A 14 3.44 1.46 2.08
C GLY A 14 3.01 0.07 2.49
N MET A 15 3.67 -0.51 3.47
CA MET A 15 3.39 -1.85 4.00
C MET A 15 1.90 -2.06 4.34
N SER A 16 1.30 -1.09 5.02
CA SER A 16 -0.09 -1.19 5.45
C SER A 16 -1.09 -1.02 4.30
N GLY A 17 -0.82 -0.14 3.35
CA GLY A 17 -1.69 0.07 2.18
C GLY A 17 -1.69 -1.13 1.24
N ILE A 18 -0.53 -1.74 1.01
CA ILE A 18 -0.42 -3.00 0.26
C ILE A 18 -1.21 -4.11 0.96
N LEU A 19 -1.04 -4.25 2.27
CA LEU A 19 -1.78 -5.23 3.05
C LEU A 19 -3.30 -5.01 2.97
N ALA A 20 -3.75 -3.77 3.09
CA ALA A 20 -5.16 -3.44 2.96
C ALA A 20 -5.72 -3.88 1.61
N GLY A 21 -5.02 -3.59 0.51
CA GLY A 21 -5.41 -4.01 -0.83
C GLY A 21 -5.49 -5.52 -0.97
N ILE A 22 -4.53 -6.26 -0.43
CA ILE A 22 -4.54 -7.74 -0.44
C ILE A 22 -5.76 -8.28 0.32
N LYS A 23 -6.03 -7.73 1.50
CA LYS A 23 -7.16 -8.18 2.32
C LYS A 23 -8.51 -7.85 1.70
N LEU A 24 -8.64 -6.67 1.08
CA LEU A 24 -9.85 -6.29 0.35
C LEU A 24 -10.11 -7.25 -0.81
N SER A 25 -9.12 -7.55 -1.62
CA SER A 25 -9.22 -8.51 -2.72
C SER A 25 -9.64 -9.90 -2.23
N LYS A 26 -9.02 -10.39 -1.15
CA LYS A 26 -9.36 -11.69 -0.54
C LYS A 26 -10.77 -11.71 0.04
N ALA A 27 -11.29 -10.58 0.47
CA ALA A 27 -12.65 -10.44 0.97
C ALA A 27 -13.71 -10.26 -0.14
N GLY A 28 -13.29 -10.26 -1.40
CA GLY A 28 -14.19 -10.06 -2.55
C GLY A 28 -14.63 -8.60 -2.76
N VAL A 29 -13.91 -7.64 -2.20
CA VAL A 29 -14.14 -6.22 -2.44
C VAL A 29 -13.26 -5.81 -3.61
N ASP A 30 -13.88 -5.65 -4.79
CA ASP A 30 -13.15 -5.33 -6.02
C ASP A 30 -13.10 -3.82 -6.30
N ASP A 31 -14.08 -3.06 -5.81
CA ASP A 31 -14.11 -1.61 -5.97
C ASP A 31 -13.30 -0.93 -4.87
N PHE A 32 -12.00 -0.95 -5.03
CA PHE A 32 -11.10 -0.15 -4.20
C PHE A 32 -9.98 0.48 -5.02
N VAL A 33 -9.46 1.57 -4.51
CA VAL A 33 -8.30 2.27 -5.06
C VAL A 33 -7.31 2.59 -3.95
N VAL A 34 -6.03 2.48 -4.24
CA VAL A 34 -4.95 2.93 -3.37
C VAL A 34 -4.32 4.17 -4.00
N TYR A 35 -4.42 5.32 -3.34
CA TYR A 35 -3.75 6.54 -3.79
C TYR A 35 -2.37 6.65 -3.15
N GLU A 36 -1.35 6.72 -3.99
CA GLU A 36 0.05 6.89 -3.55
C GLU A 36 0.62 8.18 -4.16
N LYS A 37 1.15 9.05 -3.30
CA LYS A 37 1.75 10.32 -3.73
C LYS A 37 3.03 10.15 -4.55
N ALA A 38 3.76 9.07 -4.35
CA ALA A 38 4.99 8.78 -5.07
C ALA A 38 4.74 7.95 -6.34
N ASP A 39 5.82 7.67 -7.05
CA ASP A 39 5.79 6.88 -8.30
C ASP A 39 5.96 5.38 -8.09
N ARG A 40 6.18 4.94 -6.84
CA ARG A 40 6.36 3.54 -6.47
C ARG A 40 5.77 3.24 -5.09
N VAL A 41 5.47 1.97 -4.84
CA VAL A 41 5.13 1.46 -3.51
C VAL A 41 6.34 1.51 -2.57
N GLY A 42 6.13 1.28 -1.29
CA GLY A 42 7.19 1.03 -0.33
C GLY A 42 7.23 1.98 0.86
N GLY A 43 6.67 3.18 0.76
CA GLY A 43 6.65 4.15 1.85
C GLY A 43 8.04 4.44 2.40
N THR A 44 8.27 4.16 3.68
CA THR A 44 9.56 4.35 4.37
C THR A 44 10.73 3.73 3.62
N TRP A 45 10.55 2.56 3.04
CA TRP A 45 11.63 1.82 2.37
C TRP A 45 11.94 2.31 0.97
N ARG A 46 11.03 3.02 0.37
CA ARG A 46 11.27 3.80 -0.86
C ARG A 46 11.91 5.15 -0.53
N GLU A 47 11.44 5.81 0.52
CA GLU A 47 11.87 7.18 0.87
C GLU A 47 13.29 7.25 1.42
N ASN A 48 13.73 6.22 2.13
CA ASN A 48 15.03 6.19 2.81
C ASN A 48 15.99 5.29 2.05
N THR A 49 17.09 5.89 1.55
CA THR A 49 18.05 5.23 0.66
C THR A 49 19.51 5.44 1.09
N TYR A 50 19.74 5.86 2.33
CA TYR A 50 21.10 6.11 2.81
C TYR A 50 21.89 4.81 2.98
N PRO A 51 23.24 4.86 2.84
CA PRO A 51 24.09 3.68 3.00
C PRO A 51 23.95 3.06 4.39
N GLY A 52 23.88 1.72 4.43
CA GLY A 52 23.78 0.97 5.68
C GLY A 52 22.37 0.89 6.27
N LEU A 53 21.36 1.41 5.59
CA LEU A 53 19.98 1.29 6.07
C LEU A 53 19.56 -0.17 6.17
N THR A 54 19.13 -0.56 7.37
CA THR A 54 18.49 -1.84 7.65
C THR A 54 17.27 -1.63 8.54
N CYS A 55 16.37 -2.61 8.57
CA CYS A 55 15.38 -2.68 9.62
C CYS A 55 16.03 -3.15 10.94
N ASP A 56 15.44 -2.79 12.05
CA ASP A 56 15.83 -3.24 13.40
C ASP A 56 15.05 -4.49 13.85
N THR A 57 14.19 -5.00 12.98
CA THR A 57 13.43 -6.23 13.19
C THR A 57 14.05 -7.36 12.37
N PRO A 58 14.22 -8.58 12.95
CA PRO A 58 14.77 -9.70 12.20
C PRO A 58 14.03 -9.98 10.89
N SER A 59 14.77 -10.29 9.84
CA SER A 59 14.29 -10.43 8.46
C SER A 59 13.06 -11.33 8.34
N HIS A 60 13.10 -12.50 8.97
CA HIS A 60 12.03 -13.49 8.88
C HIS A 60 10.75 -13.07 9.63
N HIS A 61 10.81 -12.04 10.47
CA HIS A 61 9.64 -11.45 11.13
C HIS A 61 9.10 -10.23 10.39
N TYR A 62 9.91 -9.59 9.55
CA TYR A 62 9.53 -8.39 8.82
C TYR A 62 8.93 -8.73 7.45
N THR A 63 7.92 -9.59 7.46
CA THR A 63 7.17 -10.04 6.29
C THR A 63 5.69 -10.17 6.64
N TYR A 64 4.85 -10.22 5.62
CA TYR A 64 3.49 -10.69 5.81
C TYR A 64 3.49 -12.18 6.15
N THR A 65 2.62 -12.60 7.06
CA THR A 65 2.56 -14.01 7.51
C THR A 65 2.19 -14.99 6.41
N PHE A 66 1.49 -14.53 5.40
CA PHE A 66 1.04 -15.32 4.24
C PHE A 66 2.00 -15.27 3.04
N GLU A 67 3.06 -14.44 3.12
CA GLU A 67 4.07 -14.29 2.07
C GLU A 67 5.46 -14.30 2.68
N ARG A 68 5.93 -15.47 3.05
CA ARG A 68 7.26 -15.66 3.64
C ARG A 68 8.34 -15.52 2.59
N ASN A 69 9.47 -14.95 2.97
CA ASN A 69 10.67 -14.87 2.14
C ASN A 69 11.84 -15.58 2.84
N PRO A 70 12.23 -16.77 2.38
CA PRO A 70 13.39 -17.48 2.93
C PRO A 70 14.74 -16.93 2.45
N GLY A 71 14.74 -16.07 1.43
CA GLY A 71 15.92 -15.61 0.71
C GLY A 71 16.55 -14.32 1.22
N TRP A 72 16.24 -13.88 2.46
CA TRP A 72 16.88 -12.69 3.04
C TRP A 72 18.39 -12.87 3.15
N SER A 73 19.17 -11.85 2.75
CA SER A 73 20.63 -11.90 2.73
C SER A 73 21.29 -11.78 4.11
N SER A 74 20.56 -11.27 5.12
CA SER A 74 21.09 -11.05 6.45
C SER A 74 20.01 -11.11 7.53
N TYR A 75 20.46 -11.20 8.79
CA TYR A 75 19.58 -11.27 9.95
C TYR A 75 18.68 -10.04 10.09
N LEU A 76 19.24 -8.85 9.87
CA LEU A 76 18.46 -7.61 9.76
C LEU A 76 18.32 -7.24 8.28
N PRO A 77 17.10 -7.06 7.76
CA PRO A 77 16.92 -6.90 6.32
C PRO A 77 17.39 -5.54 5.84
N PRO A 78 18.23 -5.48 4.80
CA PRO A 78 18.61 -4.23 4.15
C PRO A 78 17.40 -3.53 3.53
N GLY A 79 17.41 -2.19 3.55
CA GLY A 79 16.33 -1.37 2.98
C GLY A 79 15.95 -1.72 1.55
N PRO A 80 16.90 -1.87 0.61
CA PRO A 80 16.59 -2.25 -0.77
C PRO A 80 15.89 -3.61 -0.90
N GLU A 81 16.27 -4.60 -0.10
CA GLU A 81 15.60 -5.91 -0.12
C GLU A 81 14.16 -5.84 0.39
N ILE A 82 13.90 -4.99 1.39
CA ILE A 82 12.54 -4.76 1.90
C ILE A 82 11.70 -4.08 0.82
N GLN A 83 12.25 -3.09 0.14
CA GLN A 83 11.57 -2.42 -0.97
C GLN A 83 11.22 -3.41 -2.09
N ASP A 84 12.15 -4.25 -2.50
CA ASP A 84 11.94 -5.28 -3.52
C ASP A 84 10.86 -6.27 -3.09
N TYR A 85 10.86 -6.66 -1.82
CA TYR A 85 9.84 -7.55 -1.25
C TYR A 85 8.43 -6.94 -1.36
N PHE A 86 8.25 -5.68 -1.01
CA PHE A 86 6.95 -5.02 -1.11
C PHE A 86 6.50 -4.80 -2.55
N GLU A 87 7.41 -4.44 -3.45
CA GLU A 87 7.10 -4.32 -4.87
C GLU A 87 6.64 -5.67 -5.46
N ALA A 88 7.39 -6.73 -5.20
CA ALA A 88 7.07 -8.07 -5.68
C ALA A 88 5.73 -8.58 -5.11
N THR A 89 5.50 -8.36 -3.82
CA THR A 89 4.26 -8.78 -3.15
C THR A 89 3.04 -8.02 -3.69
N SER A 90 3.15 -6.72 -3.90
CA SER A 90 2.06 -5.91 -4.47
C SER A 90 1.64 -6.39 -5.86
N ARG A 91 2.60 -6.80 -6.69
CA ARG A 91 2.32 -7.36 -8.02
C ARG A 91 1.73 -8.77 -7.94
N LYS A 92 2.32 -9.62 -7.11
CA LYS A 92 1.88 -11.02 -6.95
C LYS A 92 0.42 -11.14 -6.54
N TYR A 93 -0.03 -10.29 -5.65
CA TYR A 93 -1.41 -10.28 -5.15
C TYR A 93 -2.34 -9.34 -5.92
N GLY A 94 -1.88 -8.74 -7.01
CA GLY A 94 -2.70 -7.92 -7.90
C GLY A 94 -3.06 -6.53 -7.34
N VAL A 95 -2.50 -6.12 -6.21
CA VAL A 95 -2.78 -4.80 -5.62
C VAL A 95 -2.24 -3.67 -6.50
N ALA A 96 -1.12 -3.90 -7.19
CA ALA A 96 -0.50 -2.91 -8.07
C ALA A 96 -1.48 -2.35 -9.12
N GLU A 97 -2.42 -3.16 -9.59
CA GLU A 97 -3.44 -2.76 -10.58
C GLU A 97 -4.46 -1.77 -10.00
N HIS A 98 -4.61 -1.72 -8.68
CA HIS A 98 -5.51 -0.81 -7.97
C HIS A 98 -4.82 0.46 -7.48
N ILE A 99 -3.50 0.58 -7.66
CA ILE A 99 -2.75 1.74 -7.16
C ILE A 99 -2.73 2.83 -8.24
N ARG A 100 -3.05 4.05 -7.80
CA ARG A 100 -2.84 5.27 -8.58
C ARG A 100 -1.66 6.02 -8.01
N PHE A 101 -0.55 5.97 -8.73
CA PHE A 101 0.68 6.67 -8.37
C PHE A 101 0.63 8.16 -8.76
N ASN A 102 1.50 8.94 -8.13
CA ASN A 102 1.58 10.38 -8.33
C ASN A 102 0.27 11.12 -8.05
N GLU A 103 -0.51 10.56 -7.14
CA GLU A 103 -1.82 11.08 -6.74
C GLU A 103 -1.86 11.23 -5.22
N GLU A 104 -1.79 12.46 -4.76
CA GLU A 104 -1.81 12.79 -3.34
C GLU A 104 -3.19 13.24 -2.89
N ILE A 105 -3.70 12.66 -1.81
CA ILE A 105 -4.93 13.11 -1.17
C ILE A 105 -4.64 14.37 -0.38
N ASP A 106 -5.35 15.45 -0.68
CA ASP A 106 -5.24 16.73 -0.03
C ASP A 106 -6.19 16.84 1.18
N SER A 107 -7.40 16.34 1.03
CA SER A 107 -8.39 16.34 2.11
C SER A 107 -9.35 15.16 2.00
N ALA A 108 -9.89 14.77 3.14
CA ALA A 108 -10.96 13.78 3.23
C ALA A 108 -11.98 14.25 4.27
N GLU A 109 -13.24 14.39 3.87
CA GLU A 109 -14.33 14.88 4.71
C GLU A 109 -15.48 13.89 4.70
N TYR A 110 -16.04 13.60 5.87
CA TYR A 110 -17.19 12.72 5.99
C TYR A 110 -18.47 13.54 6.13
N HIS A 111 -19.35 13.43 5.13
CA HIS A 111 -20.69 14.02 5.18
C HIS A 111 -21.66 13.25 4.28
N ASP A 112 -22.94 13.34 4.56
CA ASP A 112 -24.00 12.65 3.81
C ASP A 112 -23.81 11.12 3.70
N GLY A 113 -23.24 10.53 4.75
CA GLY A 113 -23.01 9.08 4.81
C GLY A 113 -21.84 8.57 3.98
N ARG A 114 -20.95 9.45 3.53
CA ARG A 114 -19.79 9.11 2.68
C ARG A 114 -18.57 9.93 3.02
N TRP A 115 -17.40 9.38 2.66
CA TRP A 115 -16.17 10.13 2.57
C TRP A 115 -16.06 10.82 1.22
N HIS A 116 -15.73 12.10 1.24
CA HIS A 116 -15.43 12.91 0.06
C HIS A 116 -13.96 13.26 0.10
N LEU A 117 -13.22 12.81 -0.92
CA LEU A 117 -11.78 13.00 -0.99
C LEU A 117 -11.47 13.99 -2.11
N ARG A 118 -10.53 14.88 -1.83
CA ARG A 118 -9.97 15.77 -2.84
C ARG A 118 -8.51 15.46 -3.01
N LEU A 119 -8.08 15.28 -4.25
CA LEU A 119 -6.69 15.09 -4.62
C LEU A 119 -6.05 16.47 -4.90
N LYS A 120 -4.74 16.57 -4.72
CA LYS A 120 -3.99 17.79 -5.07
C LYS A 120 -4.08 18.14 -6.54
N SER A 121 -4.32 17.17 -7.41
CA SER A 121 -4.62 17.41 -8.83
C SER A 121 -5.92 18.16 -9.10
N GLY A 122 -6.79 18.29 -8.10
CA GLY A 122 -8.12 18.87 -8.22
C GLY A 122 -9.22 17.86 -8.52
N GLN A 123 -8.89 16.59 -8.70
CA GLN A 123 -9.87 15.52 -8.86
C GLN A 123 -10.53 15.17 -7.52
N PHE A 124 -11.73 14.59 -7.61
CA PHE A 124 -12.50 14.13 -6.45
C PHE A 124 -12.77 12.62 -6.54
N ASP A 125 -12.85 12.00 -5.38
CA ASP A 125 -13.33 10.63 -5.21
C ASP A 125 -14.33 10.58 -4.04
N VAL A 126 -15.17 9.56 -4.03
CA VAL A 126 -16.22 9.38 -3.01
C VAL A 126 -16.29 7.92 -2.60
#